data_6656678ab95334bf832709e98cf7013e
#
_entry.id   6656678ab95334bf832709e98cf7013e
#
_cell.length_a   1.000
_cell.length_b   1.000
_cell.length_c   1.000
_cell.angle_alpha   90.00
_cell.angle_beta   90.00
_cell.angle_gamma   90.00
#
_symmetry.space_group_name_H-M   'P 1'
#
loop_
_entity.id
_entity.type
_entity.pdbx_description
1 polymer ?
#
loop_
_entity_poly.entity_id
_entity_poly.type
_entity_poly.pdbx_seq_one_letter_code
_entity_poly.pdbx_strand_id
1 'polypeptide(L)'
;EAWGTAPKQGAAQSVLVPLRDLLGVVGAHEWRKKGVELAALDGERIHAHYGVFSPVRGEYLELVARAPIPAAGMQQAWDIGVGTGVLSAQLIKRGVKSIVATDMSERALSCATENLQRLGHAAKVKLQRADLFPEGRAGLIVCNPPWLPGKAASLLDQAIYHEDSRMLRGFVQGL
;
A
#
# COMPACT_ATOMS: atom_id res chain seq x y z
N GLU A 1 -13.91 8.88 15.64
CA GLU A 1 -13.59 7.98 14.51
C GLU A 1 -12.12 8.07 14.09
N ALA A 2 -11.58 9.28 13.76
CA ALA A 2 -10.19 9.45 13.32
C ALA A 2 -9.15 8.90 14.31
N TRP A 3 -9.42 8.99 15.60
CA TRP A 3 -8.55 8.52 16.68
C TRP A 3 -8.74 7.05 17.05
N GLY A 4 -9.69 6.37 16.46
CA GLY A 4 -10.08 5.01 16.77
C GLY A 4 -11.25 4.92 17.73
N THR A 5 -11.47 3.72 18.27
CA THR A 5 -12.58 3.45 19.19
C THR A 5 -12.27 4.05 20.57
N ALA A 6 -13.25 4.73 21.16
CA ALA A 6 -13.11 5.23 22.53
C ALA A 6 -12.81 4.08 23.51
N PRO A 7 -11.92 4.26 24.47
CA PRO A 7 -11.63 3.26 25.49
C PRO A 7 -12.93 2.95 26.28
N LYS A 8 -13.11 1.68 26.62
CA LYS A 8 -14.22 1.27 27.49
C LYS A 8 -14.09 1.99 28.84
N GLN A 9 -15.22 2.39 29.42
CA GLN A 9 -15.29 3.11 30.70
C GLN A 9 -14.38 2.48 31.77
N GLY A 10 -13.55 3.30 32.38
CA GLY A 10 -12.66 2.93 33.49
C GLY A 10 -11.17 3.21 33.29
N ALA A 11 -10.70 3.47 32.09
CA ALA A 11 -9.29 3.76 31.80
C ALA A 11 -9.10 5.09 31.06
N ALA A 12 -9.67 6.16 31.58
CA ALA A 12 -9.41 7.50 31.05
C ALA A 12 -7.97 7.93 31.44
N GLN A 13 -6.99 7.58 30.62
CA GLN A 13 -5.66 8.17 30.68
C GLN A 13 -5.68 9.49 29.91
N SER A 14 -5.36 10.58 30.59
CA SER A 14 -5.11 11.85 29.94
C SER A 14 -3.80 11.73 29.15
N VAL A 15 -3.87 11.88 27.83
CA VAL A 15 -2.69 11.86 26.97
C VAL A 15 -2.51 13.23 26.35
N LEU A 16 -1.34 13.81 26.49
CA LEU A 16 -0.95 15.01 25.75
C LEU A 16 -0.35 14.60 24.41
N VAL A 17 -0.92 15.13 23.35
CA VAL A 17 -0.41 14.92 21.97
C VAL A 17 -0.13 16.26 21.32
N PRO A 18 0.90 16.38 20.48
CA PRO A 18 1.12 17.58 19.69
C PRO A 18 -0.07 17.87 18.78
N LEU A 19 -0.49 19.14 18.70
CA LEU A 19 -1.60 19.54 17.81
C LEU A 19 -1.36 19.13 16.36
N ARG A 20 -0.10 19.18 15.90
CA ARG A 20 0.30 18.71 14.57
C ARG A 20 -0.09 17.24 14.32
N ASP A 21 0.13 16.37 15.29
CA ASP A 21 -0.16 14.93 15.15
C ASP A 21 -1.67 14.70 15.11
N LEU A 22 -2.42 15.42 15.94
CA LEU A 22 -3.87 15.39 15.91
C LEU A 22 -4.42 15.84 14.55
N LEU A 23 -3.93 16.97 14.01
CA LEU A 23 -4.31 17.46 12.69
C LEU A 23 -3.94 16.46 11.58
N GLY A 24 -2.77 15.81 11.70
CA GLY A 24 -2.34 14.74 10.79
C GLY A 24 -3.31 13.57 10.77
N VAL A 25 -3.74 13.08 11.94
CA VAL A 25 -4.69 11.98 12.05
C VAL A 25 -6.07 12.38 11.50
N VAL A 26 -6.56 13.58 11.80
CA VAL A 26 -7.83 14.08 11.28
C VAL A 26 -7.77 14.23 9.76
N GLY A 27 -6.70 14.84 9.23
CA GLY A 27 -6.50 14.97 7.79
C GLY A 27 -6.45 13.62 7.07
N ALA A 28 -5.70 12.65 7.61
CA ALA A 28 -5.63 11.31 7.04
C ALA A 28 -6.99 10.59 7.07
N HIS A 29 -7.79 10.80 8.12
CA HIS A 29 -9.15 10.25 8.20
C HIS A 29 -10.07 10.81 7.12
N GLU A 30 -10.04 12.13 6.91
CA GLU A 30 -10.82 12.78 5.85
C GLU A 30 -10.36 12.32 4.45
N TRP A 31 -9.05 12.20 4.23
CA TRP A 31 -8.50 11.64 3.00
C TRP A 31 -8.93 10.19 2.77
N ARG A 32 -8.95 9.37 3.83
CA ARG A 32 -9.46 8.00 3.76
C ARG A 32 -10.93 7.96 3.35
N LYS A 33 -11.77 8.84 3.90
CA LYS A 33 -13.19 8.93 3.53
C LYS A 33 -13.37 9.33 2.07
N LYS A 34 -12.67 10.39 1.65
CA LYS A 34 -12.79 10.95 0.31
C LYS A 34 -12.19 10.03 -0.76
N GLY A 35 -11.07 9.40 -0.45
CA GLY A 35 -10.25 8.64 -1.39
C GLY A 35 -9.51 9.53 -2.39
N VAL A 36 -8.48 8.97 -3.01
CA VAL A 36 -7.70 9.59 -4.09
C VAL A 36 -8.20 9.02 -5.40
N GLU A 37 -8.72 9.89 -6.27
CA GLU A 37 -9.13 9.52 -7.62
C GLU A 37 -7.91 9.34 -8.52
N LEU A 38 -7.87 8.23 -9.26
CA LEU A 38 -6.73 7.85 -10.07
C LEU A 38 -7.13 7.65 -11.53
N ALA A 39 -6.61 8.51 -12.41
CA ALA A 39 -6.82 8.39 -13.86
C ALA A 39 -6.36 7.02 -14.39
N ALA A 40 -5.27 6.47 -13.86
CA ALA A 40 -4.76 5.16 -14.22
C ALA A 40 -5.75 4.01 -13.92
N LEU A 41 -6.71 4.23 -13.00
CA LEU A 41 -7.79 3.30 -12.67
C LEU A 41 -9.16 3.77 -13.18
N ASP A 42 -9.21 4.53 -14.28
CA ASP A 42 -10.45 5.07 -14.90
C ASP A 42 -11.29 5.95 -13.95
N GLY A 43 -10.62 6.67 -13.03
CA GLY A 43 -11.29 7.53 -12.06
C GLY A 43 -11.73 6.81 -10.78
N GLU A 44 -11.45 5.52 -10.65
CA GLU A 44 -11.67 4.80 -9.38
C GLU A 44 -10.83 5.38 -8.25
N ARG A 45 -11.33 5.21 -7.02
CA ARG A 45 -10.73 5.82 -5.84
C ARG A 45 -10.03 4.80 -4.96
N ILE A 46 -8.85 5.17 -4.49
CA ILE A 46 -8.08 4.46 -3.48
C ILE A 46 -8.18 5.20 -2.15
N HIS A 47 -8.54 4.49 -1.09
CA HIS A 47 -8.73 5.00 0.26
C HIS A 47 -7.57 4.55 1.14
N ALA A 48 -6.60 5.43 1.34
CA ALA A 48 -5.42 5.12 2.14
C ALA A 48 -5.72 5.18 3.65
N HIS A 49 -5.26 4.16 4.39
CA HIS A 49 -5.25 4.21 5.85
C HIS A 49 -4.13 5.12 6.36
N TYR A 50 -4.30 5.69 7.56
CA TYR A 50 -3.23 6.45 8.20
C TYR A 50 -1.96 5.60 8.33
N GLY A 51 -0.81 6.15 7.92
CA GLY A 51 0.47 5.44 7.92
C GLY A 51 0.67 4.46 6.76
N VAL A 52 -0.23 4.45 5.76
CA VAL A 52 -0.03 3.76 4.49
C VAL A 52 0.19 4.79 3.39
N PHE A 53 1.17 4.57 2.52
CA PHE A 53 1.49 5.50 1.45
C PHE A 53 0.28 5.74 0.54
N SER A 54 -0.12 7.01 0.43
CA SER A 54 -1.24 7.41 -0.42
C SER A 54 -0.77 7.68 -1.85
N PRO A 55 -1.42 7.14 -2.89
CA PRO A 55 -1.00 7.29 -4.29
C PRO A 55 -1.39 8.66 -4.88
N VAL A 56 -1.16 9.74 -4.14
CA VAL A 56 -1.45 11.13 -4.59
C VAL A 56 -0.58 11.52 -5.79
N ARG A 57 0.66 11.00 -5.85
CA ARG A 57 1.54 11.14 -7.00
C ARG A 57 1.41 9.89 -7.87
N GLY A 58 0.78 10.03 -9.03
CA GLY A 58 0.40 8.92 -9.89
C GLY A 58 1.42 8.54 -10.96
N GLU A 59 2.59 9.19 -11.04
CA GLU A 59 3.56 9.01 -12.12
C GLU A 59 4.03 7.55 -12.24
N TYR A 60 4.28 6.89 -11.11
CA TYR A 60 4.69 5.47 -11.11
C TYR A 60 3.55 4.53 -11.57
N LEU A 61 2.30 4.91 -11.37
CA LEU A 61 1.14 4.14 -11.86
C LEU A 61 1.07 4.18 -13.38
N GLU A 62 1.39 5.32 -14.00
CA GLU A 62 1.44 5.43 -15.45
C GLU A 62 2.57 4.57 -16.04
N LEU A 63 3.72 4.49 -15.38
CA LEU A 63 4.80 3.60 -15.79
C LEU A 63 4.31 2.15 -15.80
N VAL A 64 3.68 1.70 -14.71
CA VAL A 64 3.11 0.35 -14.62
C VAL A 64 1.96 0.16 -15.60
N ALA A 65 1.15 1.18 -15.87
CA ALA A 65 0.07 1.13 -16.86
C ALA A 65 0.58 0.87 -18.28
N ARG A 66 1.78 1.35 -18.63
CA ARG A 66 2.35 1.30 -19.98
C ARG A 66 3.44 0.26 -20.17
N ALA A 67 4.11 -0.17 -19.10
CA ALA A 67 5.19 -1.15 -19.18
C ALA A 67 4.72 -2.46 -19.83
N PRO A 68 5.53 -3.09 -20.70
CA PRO A 68 5.15 -4.38 -21.28
C PRO A 68 5.03 -5.45 -20.20
N ILE A 69 3.98 -6.28 -20.28
CA ILE A 69 3.80 -7.42 -19.37
C ILE A 69 4.15 -8.68 -20.15
N PRO A 70 5.17 -9.47 -19.72
CA PRO A 70 5.49 -10.74 -20.36
C PRO A 70 4.33 -11.74 -20.21
N ALA A 71 4.22 -12.70 -21.13
CA ALA A 71 3.12 -13.68 -21.13
C ALA A 71 3.00 -14.44 -19.79
N ALA A 72 4.12 -14.79 -19.17
CA ALA A 72 4.13 -15.43 -17.83
C ALA A 72 3.58 -14.48 -16.75
N GLY A 73 3.87 -13.18 -16.84
CA GLY A 73 3.36 -12.15 -15.93
C GLY A 73 1.87 -11.92 -16.03
N MET A 74 1.27 -12.17 -17.22
CA MET A 74 -0.18 -12.13 -17.40
C MET A 74 -0.90 -13.26 -16.64
N GLN A 75 -0.23 -14.37 -16.39
CA GLN A 75 -0.81 -15.48 -15.61
C GLN A 75 -0.68 -15.21 -14.10
N GLN A 76 0.53 -14.81 -13.64
CA GLN A 76 0.79 -14.53 -12.25
C GLN A 76 1.83 -13.41 -12.10
N ALA A 77 1.51 -12.44 -11.24
CA ALA A 77 2.43 -11.39 -10.83
C ALA A 77 2.56 -11.33 -9.30
N TRP A 78 3.65 -10.72 -8.84
CA TRP A 78 3.83 -10.35 -7.44
C TRP A 78 3.84 -8.84 -7.28
N ASP A 79 3.22 -8.37 -6.19
CA ASP A 79 3.23 -6.96 -5.75
C ASP A 79 3.91 -6.89 -4.38
N ILE A 80 5.15 -6.43 -4.35
CA ILE A 80 5.99 -6.42 -3.15
C ILE A 80 5.89 -5.06 -2.46
N GLY A 81 5.43 -5.06 -1.21
CA GLY A 81 5.07 -3.83 -0.49
C GLY A 81 3.74 -3.28 -0.99
N VAL A 82 2.68 -4.08 -0.85
CA VAL A 82 1.35 -3.81 -1.45
C VAL A 82 0.75 -2.46 -1.04
N GLY A 83 1.05 -1.97 0.15
CA GLY A 83 0.53 -0.69 0.64
C GLY A 83 -0.98 -0.56 0.55
N THR A 84 -1.47 0.31 -0.33
CA THR A 84 -2.92 0.51 -0.58
C THR A 84 -3.53 -0.51 -1.53
N GLY A 85 -2.74 -1.39 -2.16
CA GLY A 85 -3.20 -2.32 -3.19
C GLY A 85 -3.32 -1.71 -4.59
N VAL A 86 -2.86 -0.48 -4.79
CA VAL A 86 -3.05 0.24 -6.04
C VAL A 86 -2.33 -0.39 -7.23
N LEU A 87 -1.09 -0.91 -7.04
CA LEU A 87 -0.37 -1.61 -8.11
C LEU A 87 -1.05 -2.93 -8.47
N SER A 88 -1.51 -3.69 -7.48
CA SER A 88 -2.33 -4.88 -7.69
C SER A 88 -3.58 -4.56 -8.50
N ALA A 89 -4.33 -3.50 -8.14
CA ALA A 89 -5.50 -3.07 -8.89
C ALA A 89 -5.16 -2.70 -10.34
N GLN A 90 -4.06 -1.96 -10.55
CA GLN A 90 -3.59 -1.60 -11.88
C GLN A 90 -3.23 -2.81 -12.74
N LEU A 91 -2.56 -3.81 -12.18
CA LEU A 91 -2.21 -5.04 -12.89
C LEU A 91 -3.46 -5.88 -13.25
N ILE A 92 -4.42 -6.01 -12.33
CA ILE A 92 -5.70 -6.70 -12.59
C ILE A 92 -6.46 -5.99 -13.72
N LYS A 93 -6.53 -4.66 -13.71
CA LYS A 93 -7.13 -3.88 -14.79
C LYS A 93 -6.47 -4.16 -16.15
N ARG A 94 -5.16 -4.39 -16.17
CA ARG A 94 -4.40 -4.76 -17.36
C ARG A 94 -4.57 -6.23 -17.79
N GLY A 95 -5.38 -7.02 -17.07
CA GLY A 95 -5.70 -8.39 -17.41
C GLY A 95 -4.82 -9.45 -16.75
N VAL A 96 -3.97 -9.11 -15.79
CA VAL A 96 -3.24 -10.10 -14.98
C VAL A 96 -4.26 -10.96 -14.22
N LYS A 97 -4.12 -12.29 -14.32
CA LYS A 97 -5.13 -13.20 -13.82
C LYS A 97 -5.07 -13.43 -12.31
N SER A 98 -3.86 -13.44 -11.74
CA SER A 98 -3.63 -13.71 -10.33
C SER A 98 -2.46 -12.90 -9.81
N ILE A 99 -2.58 -12.37 -8.59
CA ILE A 99 -1.51 -11.64 -7.92
C ILE A 99 -1.31 -12.23 -6.52
N VAL A 100 -0.05 -12.41 -6.13
CA VAL A 100 0.34 -12.55 -4.73
C VAL A 100 0.94 -11.22 -4.31
N ALA A 101 0.34 -10.60 -3.32
CA ALA A 101 0.78 -9.29 -2.85
C ALA A 101 1.23 -9.38 -1.38
N THR A 102 2.40 -8.82 -1.08
CA THR A 102 3.02 -8.93 0.24
C THR A 102 3.22 -7.58 0.89
N ASP A 103 3.15 -7.56 2.21
CA ASP A 103 3.57 -6.43 3.05
C ASP A 103 3.93 -6.93 4.45
N MET A 104 4.82 -6.24 5.14
CA MET A 104 5.12 -6.51 6.55
C MET A 104 4.07 -5.92 7.48
N SER A 105 3.41 -4.85 7.05
CA SER A 105 2.45 -4.08 7.84
C SER A 105 1.05 -4.66 7.74
N GLU A 106 0.51 -5.14 8.86
CA GLU A 106 -0.91 -5.55 8.97
C GLU A 106 -1.87 -4.43 8.55
N ARG A 107 -1.49 -3.18 8.80
CA ARG A 107 -2.28 -2.01 8.41
C ARG A 107 -2.32 -1.84 6.89
N ALA A 108 -1.20 -2.07 6.21
CA ALA A 108 -1.13 -2.04 4.75
C ALA A 108 -1.98 -3.18 4.15
N LEU A 109 -1.86 -4.40 4.70
CA LEU A 109 -2.67 -5.54 4.27
C LEU A 109 -4.17 -5.28 4.46
N SER A 110 -4.58 -4.71 5.60
CA SER A 110 -5.97 -4.31 5.83
C SER A 110 -6.44 -3.24 4.85
N CYS A 111 -5.60 -2.24 4.59
CA CYS A 111 -5.87 -1.18 3.62
C CYS A 111 -6.05 -1.74 2.20
N ALA A 112 -5.13 -2.59 1.77
CA ALA A 112 -5.21 -3.26 0.46
C ALA A 112 -6.48 -4.14 0.36
N THR A 113 -6.81 -4.88 1.41
CA THR A 113 -8.03 -5.71 1.46
C THR A 113 -9.27 -4.87 1.20
N GLU A 114 -9.45 -3.77 1.93
CA GLU A 114 -10.61 -2.88 1.78
C GLU A 114 -10.69 -2.26 0.37
N ASN A 115 -9.57 -1.78 -0.17
CA ASN A 115 -9.54 -1.20 -1.51
C ASN A 115 -9.82 -2.24 -2.60
N LEU A 116 -9.17 -3.40 -2.55
CA LEU A 116 -9.37 -4.47 -3.54
C LEU A 116 -10.79 -5.04 -3.50
N GLN A 117 -11.42 -5.12 -2.33
CA GLN A 117 -12.83 -5.49 -2.20
C GLN A 117 -13.73 -4.46 -2.87
N ARG A 118 -13.51 -3.16 -2.60
CA ARG A 118 -14.29 -2.05 -3.17
C ARG A 118 -14.18 -2.02 -4.70
N LEU A 119 -13.01 -2.31 -5.24
CA LEU A 119 -12.74 -2.38 -6.67
C LEU A 119 -13.18 -3.70 -7.34
N GLY A 120 -13.71 -4.67 -6.57
CA GLY A 120 -14.11 -5.98 -7.09
C GLY A 120 -12.95 -6.90 -7.48
N HIS A 121 -11.75 -6.66 -6.96
CA HIS A 121 -10.52 -7.37 -7.35
C HIS A 121 -10.05 -8.40 -6.30
N ALA A 122 -10.70 -8.49 -5.15
CA ALA A 122 -10.27 -9.33 -4.02
C ALA A 122 -10.08 -10.82 -4.40
N ALA A 123 -10.92 -11.36 -5.27
CA ALA A 123 -10.82 -12.77 -5.68
C ALA A 123 -9.57 -13.11 -6.50
N LYS A 124 -8.91 -12.10 -7.07
CA LYS A 124 -7.71 -12.26 -7.92
C LYS A 124 -6.40 -11.95 -7.19
N VAL A 125 -6.47 -11.44 -5.96
CA VAL A 125 -5.30 -11.01 -5.21
C VAL A 125 -5.22 -11.75 -3.88
N LYS A 126 -4.16 -12.56 -3.72
CA LYS A 126 -3.83 -13.19 -2.44
C LYS A 126 -2.92 -12.26 -1.66
N LEU A 127 -3.42 -11.70 -0.56
CA LEU A 127 -2.64 -10.90 0.37
C LEU A 127 -1.92 -11.81 1.36
N GLN A 128 -0.65 -11.52 1.63
CA GLN A 128 0.19 -12.32 2.50
C GLN A 128 1.15 -11.42 3.29
N ARG A 129 1.26 -11.64 4.59
CA ARG A 129 2.29 -11.00 5.39
C ARG A 129 3.64 -11.66 5.12
N ALA A 130 4.59 -10.91 4.59
CA ALA A 130 5.95 -11.36 4.34
C ALA A 130 6.95 -10.19 4.35
N ASP A 131 8.20 -10.48 4.68
CA ASP A 131 9.32 -9.55 4.49
C ASP A 131 9.83 -9.75 3.05
N LEU A 132 9.36 -8.89 2.14
CA LEU A 132 9.60 -8.92 0.70
C LEU A 132 8.85 -10.06 -0.03
N PHE A 133 9.52 -11.13 -0.41
CA PHE A 133 9.01 -12.09 -1.36
C PHE A 133 8.17 -13.20 -0.73
N PRO A 134 7.10 -13.63 -1.40
CA PRO A 134 6.43 -14.90 -1.08
C PRO A 134 7.28 -16.06 -1.60
N GLU A 135 6.92 -17.29 -1.22
CA GLU A 135 7.53 -18.49 -1.78
C GLU A 135 7.12 -18.73 -3.24
N GLY A 136 8.06 -19.26 -4.02
CA GLY A 136 7.81 -19.63 -5.42
C GLY A 136 8.47 -18.71 -6.44
N ARG A 137 7.80 -18.50 -7.57
CA ARG A 137 8.26 -17.64 -8.67
C ARG A 137 7.06 -16.94 -9.31
N ALA A 138 7.29 -15.78 -9.90
CA ALA A 138 6.29 -15.06 -10.69
C ALA A 138 6.85 -14.64 -12.06
N GLY A 139 5.96 -14.50 -13.02
CA GLY A 139 6.35 -14.02 -14.34
C GLY A 139 6.53 -12.51 -14.43
N LEU A 140 6.09 -11.78 -13.40
CA LEU A 140 6.26 -10.34 -13.24
C LEU A 140 6.32 -10.02 -11.75
N ILE A 141 7.23 -9.14 -11.37
CA ILE A 141 7.30 -8.59 -10.02
C ILE A 141 7.23 -7.08 -10.11
N VAL A 142 6.36 -6.46 -9.33
CA VAL A 142 6.28 -5.01 -9.17
C VAL A 142 6.55 -4.63 -7.72
N CYS A 143 7.18 -3.47 -7.54
CA CYS A 143 7.46 -2.91 -6.22
C CYS A 143 7.53 -1.39 -6.33
N ASN A 144 6.92 -0.69 -5.40
CA ASN A 144 7.15 0.73 -5.17
C ASN A 144 7.78 0.92 -3.79
N PRO A 145 9.11 0.72 -3.66
CA PRO A 145 9.77 0.75 -2.37
C PRO A 145 9.82 2.16 -1.79
N PRO A 146 9.95 2.33 -0.46
CA PRO A 146 10.37 3.58 0.13
C PRO A 146 11.73 4.00 -0.46
N TRP A 147 11.83 5.21 -0.98
CA TRP A 147 12.98 5.66 -1.79
C TRP A 147 13.76 6.83 -1.17
N LEU A 148 13.25 7.44 -0.09
CA LEU A 148 13.99 8.50 0.60
C LEU A 148 14.90 7.90 1.67
N PRO A 149 16.21 8.16 1.62
CA PRO A 149 17.11 7.78 2.70
C PRO A 149 16.81 8.64 3.92
N GLY A 150 16.63 8.02 5.07
CA GLY A 150 16.37 8.72 6.31
C GLY A 150 15.75 7.84 7.39
N LYS A 151 15.73 8.35 8.61
CA LYS A 151 15.12 7.70 9.75
C LYS A 151 13.65 8.13 9.87
N ALA A 152 12.76 7.16 9.87
CA ALA A 152 11.35 7.42 10.08
C ALA A 152 11.11 7.94 11.50
N ALA A 153 10.49 9.11 11.64
CA ALA A 153 10.10 9.69 12.92
C ALA A 153 8.62 9.40 13.27
N SER A 154 7.84 8.98 12.27
CA SER A 154 6.41 8.67 12.42
C SER A 154 6.02 7.42 11.61
N LEU A 155 4.81 6.90 11.85
CA LEU A 155 4.24 5.81 11.03
C LEU A 155 4.09 6.19 9.55
N LEU A 156 3.82 7.45 9.27
CA LEU A 156 3.72 7.95 7.90
C LEU A 156 5.10 7.99 7.23
N ASP A 157 6.12 8.36 8.00
CA ASP A 157 7.49 8.40 7.51
C ASP A 157 8.02 6.99 7.15
N GLN A 158 7.60 5.94 7.87
CA GLN A 158 7.98 4.55 7.56
C GLN A 158 7.56 4.11 6.16
N ALA A 159 6.51 4.70 5.62
CA ALA A 159 6.05 4.42 4.25
C ALA A 159 6.87 5.15 3.17
N ILE A 160 7.71 6.12 3.54
CA ILE A 160 8.44 6.99 2.63
C ILE A 160 9.96 6.89 2.84
N TYR A 161 10.38 6.84 4.11
CA TYR A 161 11.79 6.81 4.51
C TYR A 161 12.22 5.41 4.89
N HIS A 162 13.40 5.04 4.44
CA HIS A 162 14.01 3.77 4.84
C HIS A 162 15.48 3.96 5.18
N GLU A 163 15.85 3.59 6.41
CA GLU A 163 17.22 3.59 6.86
C GLU A 163 18.02 2.58 6.01
N ASP A 164 19.15 3.01 5.45
CA ASP A 164 20.06 2.18 4.64
C ASP A 164 19.48 1.53 3.38
N SER A 165 18.33 1.98 2.87
CA SER A 165 17.68 1.40 1.68
C SER A 165 17.52 -0.13 1.75
N ARG A 166 17.31 -0.68 2.94
CA ARG A 166 17.24 -2.13 3.20
C ARG A 166 16.23 -2.83 2.29
N MET A 167 15.03 -2.25 2.14
CA MET A 167 13.99 -2.83 1.30
C MET A 167 14.44 -2.90 -0.17
N LEU A 168 14.99 -1.81 -0.71
CA LEU A 168 15.47 -1.78 -2.09
C LEU A 168 16.62 -2.77 -2.33
N ARG A 169 17.58 -2.84 -1.39
CA ARG A 169 18.69 -3.81 -1.47
C ARG A 169 18.18 -5.25 -1.42
N GLY A 170 17.31 -5.56 -0.46
CA GLY A 170 16.71 -6.89 -0.33
C GLY A 170 15.87 -7.27 -1.56
N PHE A 171 15.14 -6.31 -2.13
CA PHE A 171 14.39 -6.52 -3.36
C PHE A 171 15.32 -6.88 -4.54
N VAL A 172 16.38 -6.10 -4.77
CA VAL A 172 17.33 -6.38 -5.88
C VAL A 172 18.10 -7.69 -5.68
N GLN A 173 18.44 -8.04 -4.43
CA GLN A 173 19.15 -9.29 -4.12
C GLN A 173 18.24 -10.53 -4.23
N GLY A 174 16.93 -10.38 -4.11
CA GLY A 174 15.97 -11.47 -4.17
C GLY A 174 15.41 -11.77 -5.57
N LEU A 175 15.75 -10.95 -6.57
CA LEU A 175 15.37 -11.17 -7.97
C LEU A 175 16.25 -12.22 -8.63
#